data_6a82f09e0b201f2f5c32a01174aaec1b
#
_entry.id   6a82f09e0b201f2f5c32a01174aaec1b
#
_cell.length_a   1.000
_cell.length_b   1.000
_cell.length_c   1.000
_cell.angle_alpha   90.00
_cell.angle_beta   90.00
_cell.angle_gamma   90.00
#
_symmetry.space_group_name_H-M   'P 1'
#
loop_
_entity.id
_entity.type
_entity.pdbx_description
1 polymer ?
#
loop_
_entity_poly.entity_id
_entity_poly.type
_entity_poly.pdbx_seq_one_letter_code
_entity_poly.pdbx_strand_id
1 'polypeptide(L)'
;MTSKLNFAKDNLEFLLSVADVLLIDKDGNQLASATLKSHNMSQTVDTTEIRAGQANDVLATIKNNKTIEVTIEDVQQKHDFIAMMLGSEIKKNQTVDAYVLPQGIKVRGGKITLPQVPKTGEEVIVSKADGTTVSTTFSDKESTSLSGVKDGEILYISGYAYESSTDNMVMNIASDKFAGSFKMILDEQVFNADMQIIARKQTVFHKVIPNDSFTLDGSAERAEKTTSYTFTVALEPGQEDLGYVLYVPEAE
;
A
#
# COMPACT_ATOMS: atom_id res chain seq x y z
N MET A 1 33.66 30.83 -2.55
CA MET A 1 33.67 30.60 -4.01
C MET A 1 32.29 30.95 -4.55
N THR A 2 32.17 32.03 -5.29
CA THR A 2 30.93 32.41 -5.99
C THR A 2 30.80 31.50 -7.20
N SER A 3 29.96 30.49 -7.12
CA SER A 3 29.55 29.72 -8.29
C SER A 3 28.85 30.68 -9.26
N LYS A 4 29.47 30.93 -10.41
CA LYS A 4 28.80 31.60 -11.52
C LYS A 4 27.70 30.65 -11.99
N LEU A 5 26.42 31.03 -11.81
CA LEU A 5 25.31 30.35 -12.45
C LEU A 5 25.52 30.38 -13.96
N ASN A 6 25.85 29.23 -14.53
CA ASN A 6 26.00 29.09 -15.97
C ASN A 6 24.63 28.69 -16.53
N PHE A 7 23.98 29.66 -17.20
CA PHE A 7 22.68 29.45 -17.85
C PHE A 7 22.84 28.91 -19.30
N ALA A 8 23.95 28.25 -19.59
CA ALA A 8 24.09 27.59 -20.88
C ALA A 8 23.03 26.48 -21.01
N LYS A 9 22.38 26.39 -22.17
CA LYS A 9 21.29 25.43 -22.45
C LYS A 9 21.74 23.97 -22.22
N ASP A 10 23.03 23.71 -22.37
CA ASP A 10 23.65 22.39 -22.20
C ASP A 10 23.79 21.97 -20.71
N ASN A 11 23.55 22.89 -19.76
CA ASN A 11 23.61 22.63 -18.33
C ASN A 11 22.25 22.64 -17.64
N LEU A 12 21.16 22.57 -18.43
CA LEU A 12 19.82 22.44 -17.85
C LEU A 12 19.54 20.97 -17.48
N GLU A 13 19.25 20.76 -16.23
CA GLU A 13 18.90 19.46 -15.67
C GLU A 13 17.42 19.44 -15.28
N PHE A 14 16.72 18.37 -15.65
CA PHE A 14 15.31 18.20 -15.40
C PHE A 14 15.05 16.88 -14.70
N LEU A 15 14.20 16.91 -13.67
CA LEU A 15 13.60 15.74 -13.06
C LEU A 15 12.21 15.57 -13.68
N LEU A 16 12.07 14.63 -14.59
CA LEU A 16 10.84 14.44 -15.39
C LEU A 16 10.12 13.14 -15.07
N SER A 17 10.74 12.28 -14.27
CA SER A 17 10.18 11.00 -13.85
C SER A 17 9.86 10.98 -12.36
N VAL A 18 9.01 10.05 -11.98
CA VAL A 18 8.78 9.70 -10.58
C VAL A 18 9.94 8.83 -10.11
N ALA A 19 10.33 8.94 -8.85
CA ALA A 19 11.38 8.10 -8.26
C ALA A 19 10.95 6.63 -8.18
N ASP A 20 11.89 5.72 -8.34
CA ASP A 20 11.78 4.37 -7.81
C ASP A 20 12.09 4.41 -6.32
N VAL A 21 11.37 3.63 -5.52
CA VAL A 21 11.58 3.55 -4.07
C VAL A 21 12.09 2.19 -3.65
N LEU A 22 13.09 2.20 -2.76
CA LEU A 22 13.57 1.02 -2.07
C LEU A 22 13.55 1.29 -0.57
N LEU A 23 12.85 0.43 0.18
CA LEU A 23 12.83 0.39 1.64
C LEU A 23 13.62 -0.82 2.10
N ILE A 24 14.47 -0.63 3.09
CA ILE A 24 15.28 -1.72 3.69
C ILE A 24 15.00 -1.70 5.19
N ASP A 25 14.52 -2.82 5.72
CA ASP A 25 14.29 -2.97 7.15
C ASP A 25 15.60 -3.22 7.93
N LYS A 26 15.51 -3.26 9.26
CA LYS A 26 16.65 -3.55 10.15
C LYS A 26 17.26 -4.93 9.95
N ASP A 27 16.54 -5.89 9.39
CA ASP A 27 16.97 -7.26 9.15
C ASP A 27 17.53 -7.44 7.72
N GLY A 28 17.54 -6.36 6.91
CA GLY A 28 18.06 -6.32 5.57
C GLY A 28 17.05 -6.76 4.50
N ASN A 29 15.77 -7.00 4.86
CA ASN A 29 14.75 -7.29 3.88
C ASN A 29 14.42 -6.04 3.07
N GLN A 30 14.16 -6.22 1.79
CA GLN A 30 13.97 -5.15 0.84
C GLN A 30 12.55 -5.14 0.29
N LEU A 31 11.95 -3.96 0.28
CA LEU A 31 10.67 -3.66 -0.35
C LEU A 31 10.90 -2.59 -1.41
N ALA A 32 10.59 -2.87 -2.67
CA ALA A 32 10.81 -1.94 -3.77
C ALA A 32 9.52 -1.67 -4.56
N SER A 33 9.37 -0.45 -5.05
CA SER A 33 8.37 -0.08 -6.02
C SER A 33 8.95 0.78 -7.13
N ALA A 34 8.68 0.37 -8.37
CA ALA A 34 8.94 1.10 -9.61
C ALA A 34 7.62 1.50 -10.30
N THR A 35 6.49 1.47 -9.59
CA THR A 35 5.14 1.77 -10.10
C THR A 35 4.52 2.97 -9.40
N LEU A 36 5.35 3.85 -8.85
CA LEU A 36 4.87 5.07 -8.22
C LEU A 36 4.22 5.98 -9.25
N LYS A 37 3.11 6.57 -8.89
CA LYS A 37 2.45 7.65 -9.64
C LYS A 37 3.03 9.00 -9.29
N SER A 38 3.32 9.20 -8.01
CA SER A 38 3.93 10.41 -7.49
C SER A 38 4.75 10.15 -6.25
N HIS A 39 5.67 11.04 -5.96
CA HIS A 39 6.33 11.14 -4.68
C HIS A 39 6.46 12.63 -4.31
N ASN A 40 6.48 12.90 -3.02
CA ASN A 40 6.67 14.24 -2.49
C ASN A 40 7.52 14.18 -1.23
N MET A 41 8.45 15.13 -1.11
CA MET A 41 9.22 15.35 0.09
C MET A 41 8.93 16.76 0.60
N SER A 42 8.40 16.87 1.80
CA SER A 42 8.13 18.16 2.47
C SER A 42 9.03 18.32 3.68
N GLN A 43 9.43 19.57 3.94
CA GLN A 43 10.18 19.95 5.12
C GLN A 43 9.47 21.08 5.84
N THR A 44 9.25 20.90 7.13
CA THR A 44 8.75 21.94 8.03
C THR A 44 9.80 22.26 9.09
N VAL A 45 9.83 23.52 9.51
CA VAL A 45 10.73 24.01 10.57
C VAL A 45 9.93 24.93 11.48
N ASP A 46 9.90 24.61 12.76
CA ASP A 46 9.29 25.49 13.75
C ASP A 46 10.20 26.69 14.01
N THR A 47 9.59 27.88 14.11
CA THR A 47 10.31 29.12 14.40
C THR A 47 9.74 29.77 15.66
N THR A 48 10.63 30.19 16.53
CA THR A 48 10.28 31.00 17.70
C THR A 48 10.90 32.36 17.56
N GLU A 49 10.08 33.41 17.61
CA GLU A 49 10.53 34.81 17.57
C GLU A 49 10.75 35.34 18.97
N ILE A 50 11.92 35.91 19.21
CA ILE A 50 12.20 36.69 20.41
C ILE A 50 11.93 38.13 20.08
N ARG A 51 10.97 38.71 20.80
CA ARG A 51 10.54 40.10 20.60
C ARG A 51 10.82 40.92 21.85
N ALA A 52 11.22 42.18 21.69
CA ALA A 52 11.42 43.12 22.80
C ALA A 52 11.27 44.58 22.35
N GLY A 53 11.31 45.49 23.35
CA GLY A 53 11.12 46.93 23.15
C GLY A 53 9.65 47.36 23.18
N GLN A 54 9.40 48.68 23.24
CA GLN A 54 8.05 49.24 23.28
C GLN A 54 7.26 48.97 21.98
N ALA A 55 7.95 48.82 20.84
CA ALA A 55 7.35 48.48 19.54
C ALA A 55 7.16 47.00 19.34
N ASN A 56 7.57 46.15 20.30
CA ASN A 56 7.51 44.66 20.17
C ASN A 56 8.20 44.11 18.91
N ASP A 57 9.35 44.71 18.56
CA ASP A 57 10.11 44.31 17.39
C ASP A 57 10.74 42.91 17.54
N VAL A 58 10.85 42.19 16.42
CA VAL A 58 11.54 40.88 16.37
C VAL A 58 13.05 41.12 16.48
N LEU A 59 13.65 40.68 17.59
CA LEU A 59 15.10 40.80 17.82
C LEU A 59 15.86 39.60 17.28
N ALA A 60 15.26 38.40 17.35
CA ALA A 60 15.87 37.19 16.86
C ALA A 60 14.79 36.15 16.50
N THR A 61 15.12 35.28 15.56
CA THR A 61 14.30 34.10 15.19
C THR A 61 15.13 32.83 15.44
N ILE A 62 14.62 31.97 16.30
CA ILE A 62 15.23 30.67 16.59
C ILE A 62 14.48 29.62 15.76
N LYS A 63 15.20 28.81 15.01
CA LYS A 63 14.65 27.67 14.26
C LYS A 63 14.80 26.41 15.09
N ASN A 64 13.68 25.71 15.30
CA ASN A 64 13.61 24.50 16.09
C ASN A 64 12.89 23.42 15.27
N ASN A 65 13.02 22.15 15.70
CA ASN A 65 12.20 21.03 15.23
C ASN A 65 12.03 20.96 13.70
N LYS A 66 13.10 20.60 13.02
CA LYS A 66 13.05 20.27 11.59
C LYS A 66 12.38 18.90 11.41
N THR A 67 11.25 18.87 10.72
CA THR A 67 10.55 17.64 10.35
C THR A 67 10.60 17.47 8.83
N ILE A 68 10.93 16.28 8.36
CA ILE A 68 10.89 15.90 6.94
C ILE A 68 9.89 14.76 6.80
N GLU A 69 8.95 14.91 5.89
CA GLU A 69 7.99 13.87 5.53
C GLU A 69 8.16 13.51 4.05
N VAL A 70 8.04 12.23 3.76
CA VAL A 70 8.07 11.68 2.40
C VAL A 70 6.77 10.94 2.17
N THR A 71 6.02 11.37 1.16
CA THR A 71 4.80 10.69 0.73
C THR A 71 5.03 10.07 -0.64
N ILE A 72 4.66 8.82 -0.80
CA ILE A 72 4.68 8.09 -2.06
C ILE A 72 3.28 7.60 -2.40
N GLU A 73 2.88 7.70 -3.65
CA GLU A 73 1.63 7.16 -4.18
C GLU A 73 1.94 6.07 -5.18
N ASP A 74 1.45 4.86 -4.93
CA ASP A 74 1.62 3.72 -5.81
C ASP A 74 0.29 3.35 -6.48
N VAL A 75 0.31 3.11 -7.79
CA VAL A 75 -0.85 2.59 -8.54
C VAL A 75 -1.05 1.10 -8.31
N GLN A 76 -0.01 0.41 -7.91
CA GLN A 76 -0.05 -1.01 -7.58
C GLN A 76 -0.23 -1.21 -6.09
N GLN A 77 -1.35 -1.85 -5.70
CA GLN A 77 -1.56 -2.27 -4.33
C GLN A 77 -0.67 -3.48 -4.00
N LYS A 78 0.49 -3.23 -3.40
CA LYS A 78 1.44 -4.28 -3.00
C LYS A 78 1.12 -4.80 -1.61
N HIS A 79 0.92 -6.10 -1.49
CA HIS A 79 0.62 -6.74 -0.20
C HIS A 79 1.76 -6.54 0.82
N ASP A 80 3.01 -6.52 0.36
CA ASP A 80 4.17 -6.32 1.22
C ASP A 80 4.17 -4.93 1.88
N PHE A 81 3.78 -3.88 1.15
CA PHE A 81 3.63 -2.54 1.70
C PHE A 81 2.47 -2.44 2.71
N ILE A 82 1.34 -3.13 2.42
CA ILE A 82 0.22 -3.19 3.37
C ILE A 82 0.65 -3.92 4.64
N ALA A 83 1.32 -5.06 4.52
CA ALA A 83 1.83 -5.81 5.67
C ALA A 83 2.81 -4.97 6.50
N MET A 84 3.71 -4.23 5.84
CA MET A 84 4.61 -3.28 6.49
C MET A 84 3.85 -2.24 7.31
N MET A 85 2.84 -1.59 6.74
CA MET A 85 2.03 -0.57 7.43
C MET A 85 1.24 -1.15 8.61
N LEU A 86 0.83 -2.41 8.52
CA LEU A 86 0.15 -3.13 9.61
C LEU A 86 1.12 -3.66 10.68
N GLY A 87 2.43 -3.52 10.48
CA GLY A 87 3.43 -4.18 11.34
C GLY A 87 3.30 -5.70 11.33
N SER A 88 2.83 -6.28 10.24
CA SER A 88 2.49 -7.69 10.11
C SER A 88 3.40 -8.39 9.09
N GLU A 89 3.50 -9.70 9.24
CA GLU A 89 4.14 -10.57 8.26
C GLU A 89 3.12 -11.25 7.36
N ILE A 90 3.47 -11.45 6.09
CA ILE A 90 2.69 -12.25 5.17
C ILE A 90 2.97 -13.72 5.41
N LYS A 91 1.95 -14.45 5.85
CA LYS A 91 2.01 -15.91 6.00
C LYS A 91 1.30 -16.56 4.81
N LYS A 92 2.00 -17.47 4.13
CA LYS A 92 1.45 -18.22 2.99
C LYS A 92 0.96 -19.59 3.43
N ASN A 93 -0.03 -20.11 2.71
CA ASN A 93 -0.57 -21.47 2.89
C ASN A 93 -1.00 -21.75 4.35
N GLN A 94 -1.71 -20.79 4.94
CA GLN A 94 -2.26 -20.95 6.27
C GLN A 94 -3.67 -21.51 6.19
N THR A 95 -4.01 -22.46 7.07
CA THR A 95 -5.38 -22.92 7.22
C THR A 95 -6.19 -21.86 7.95
N VAL A 96 -7.09 -21.20 7.22
CA VAL A 96 -7.96 -20.13 7.75
C VAL A 96 -9.36 -20.27 7.18
N ASP A 97 -10.33 -19.75 7.90
CA ASP A 97 -11.70 -19.64 7.42
C ASP A 97 -11.80 -18.50 6.40
N ALA A 98 -12.28 -18.83 5.21
CA ALA A 98 -12.66 -17.88 4.18
C ALA A 98 -14.18 -17.95 3.97
N TYR A 99 -14.76 -16.94 3.34
CA TYR A 99 -16.21 -16.83 3.25
C TYR A 99 -16.68 -16.70 1.81
N VAL A 100 -17.71 -17.49 1.47
CA VAL A 100 -18.49 -17.25 0.25
C VAL A 100 -19.62 -16.30 0.60
N LEU A 101 -19.75 -15.23 -0.15
CA LEU A 101 -20.82 -14.25 0.05
C LEU A 101 -22.13 -14.76 -0.56
N PRO A 102 -23.29 -14.29 -0.06
CA PRO A 102 -24.60 -14.61 -0.64
C PRO A 102 -24.62 -14.30 -2.14
N GLN A 103 -25.06 -15.27 -2.95
CA GLN A 103 -25.11 -15.11 -4.40
C GLN A 103 -26.16 -16.01 -5.05
N GLY A 104 -26.52 -15.66 -6.30
CA GLY A 104 -27.41 -16.50 -7.12
C GLY A 104 -26.65 -17.59 -7.86
N ILE A 105 -27.11 -18.82 -7.81
CA ILE A 105 -26.57 -19.97 -8.52
C ILE A 105 -27.62 -20.58 -9.43
N LYS A 106 -27.25 -20.87 -10.66
CA LYS A 106 -28.14 -21.47 -11.65
C LYS A 106 -28.26 -22.97 -11.43
N VAL A 107 -29.52 -23.46 -11.41
CA VAL A 107 -29.83 -24.89 -11.35
C VAL A 107 -29.44 -25.57 -12.66
N ARG A 108 -28.75 -26.71 -12.57
CA ARG A 108 -28.37 -27.55 -13.71
C ARG A 108 -28.63 -29.01 -13.37
N GLY A 109 -29.42 -29.68 -14.20
CA GLY A 109 -29.75 -31.08 -13.97
C GLY A 109 -30.45 -31.36 -12.63
N GLY A 110 -31.28 -30.39 -12.14
CA GLY A 110 -31.95 -30.47 -10.86
C GLY A 110 -31.02 -30.32 -9.64
N LYS A 111 -29.82 -29.82 -9.80
CA LYS A 111 -28.83 -29.58 -8.73
C LYS A 111 -28.22 -28.17 -8.83
N ILE A 112 -27.61 -27.72 -7.74
CA ILE A 112 -26.69 -26.57 -7.73
C ILE A 112 -25.30 -27.00 -7.27
N THR A 113 -24.29 -26.31 -7.77
CA THR A 113 -22.89 -26.51 -7.40
C THR A 113 -22.36 -25.28 -6.70
N LEU A 114 -21.91 -25.45 -5.47
CA LEU A 114 -21.33 -24.37 -4.67
C LEU A 114 -19.93 -23.97 -5.19
N PRO A 115 -19.51 -22.71 -5.04
CA PRO A 115 -18.17 -22.28 -5.40
C PRO A 115 -17.06 -22.99 -4.60
N GLN A 116 -17.32 -23.21 -3.30
CA GLN A 116 -16.39 -23.88 -2.37
C GLN A 116 -17.14 -24.90 -1.50
N VAL A 117 -16.40 -25.86 -0.98
CA VAL A 117 -16.93 -26.85 -0.02
C VAL A 117 -17.21 -26.16 1.30
N PRO A 118 -18.43 -26.21 1.84
CA PRO A 118 -18.71 -25.65 3.16
C PRO A 118 -17.84 -26.31 4.24
N LYS A 119 -17.40 -25.52 5.21
CA LYS A 119 -16.70 -26.05 6.38
C LYS A 119 -17.63 -27.02 7.14
N THR A 120 -17.06 -28.04 7.74
CA THR A 120 -17.82 -29.03 8.50
C THR A 120 -18.66 -28.34 9.59
N GLY A 121 -19.99 -28.60 9.56
CA GLY A 121 -20.93 -27.99 10.48
C GLY A 121 -21.55 -26.67 10.00
N GLU A 122 -21.12 -26.12 8.86
CA GLU A 122 -21.77 -24.98 8.24
C GLU A 122 -23.06 -25.37 7.53
N GLU A 123 -24.13 -24.60 7.75
CA GLU A 123 -25.42 -24.78 7.08
C GLU A 123 -25.53 -23.76 5.94
N VAL A 124 -25.75 -24.27 4.72
CA VAL A 124 -25.99 -23.42 3.55
C VAL A 124 -27.49 -23.36 3.29
N ILE A 125 -28.09 -22.21 3.53
CA ILE A 125 -29.51 -21.99 3.25
C ILE A 125 -29.66 -21.65 1.76
N VAL A 126 -30.59 -22.36 1.10
CA VAL A 126 -30.92 -22.14 -0.31
C VAL A 126 -32.35 -21.61 -0.40
N SER A 127 -32.56 -20.54 -1.14
CA SER A 127 -33.86 -19.91 -1.32
C SER A 127 -34.15 -19.55 -2.77
N LYS A 128 -35.44 -19.50 -3.12
CA LYS A 128 -35.91 -18.91 -4.38
C LYS A 128 -35.95 -17.39 -4.31
N ALA A 129 -36.16 -16.74 -5.44
CA ALA A 129 -36.29 -15.29 -5.52
C ALA A 129 -37.46 -14.72 -4.69
N ASP A 130 -38.49 -15.53 -4.40
CA ASP A 130 -39.62 -15.16 -3.56
C ASP A 130 -39.36 -15.36 -2.04
N GLY A 131 -38.15 -15.78 -1.68
CA GLY A 131 -37.75 -16.05 -0.29
C GLY A 131 -38.11 -17.46 0.21
N THR A 132 -38.76 -18.29 -0.61
CA THR A 132 -39.11 -19.67 -0.20
C THR A 132 -37.81 -20.48 -0.08
N THR A 133 -37.59 -21.10 1.10
CA THR A 133 -36.43 -21.96 1.36
C THR A 133 -36.60 -23.29 0.62
N VAL A 134 -35.52 -23.73 -0.01
CA VAL A 134 -35.42 -25.04 -0.66
C VAL A 134 -34.59 -25.94 0.24
N SER A 135 -35.21 -27.00 0.76
CA SER A 135 -34.52 -27.97 1.60
C SER A 135 -33.54 -28.78 0.75
N THR A 136 -32.26 -28.73 1.10
CA THR A 136 -31.21 -29.49 0.44
C THR A 136 -30.05 -29.73 1.39
N THR A 137 -29.25 -30.74 1.07
CA THR A 137 -27.97 -31.02 1.72
C THR A 137 -26.89 -31.06 0.68
N PHE A 138 -25.67 -30.75 1.08
CA PHE A 138 -24.53 -30.75 0.22
C PHE A 138 -23.61 -31.93 0.57
N SER A 139 -23.22 -32.65 -0.48
CA SER A 139 -22.12 -33.59 -0.40
C SER A 139 -20.99 -32.97 -1.21
N ASP A 140 -19.97 -32.51 -0.53
CA ASP A 140 -18.91 -31.71 -1.13
C ASP A 140 -19.47 -30.38 -1.67
N LYS A 141 -19.30 -30.09 -2.96
CA LYS A 141 -19.82 -28.89 -3.62
C LYS A 141 -21.23 -29.06 -4.23
N GLU A 142 -21.68 -30.28 -4.38
CA GLU A 142 -22.95 -30.55 -5.07
C GLU A 142 -24.11 -30.70 -4.07
N SER A 143 -25.24 -30.11 -4.42
CA SER A 143 -26.49 -30.39 -3.70
C SER A 143 -27.03 -31.77 -4.00
N THR A 144 -27.83 -32.30 -3.10
CA THR A 144 -28.79 -33.38 -3.43
C THR A 144 -29.74 -32.87 -4.53
N SER A 145 -30.48 -33.80 -5.19
CA SER A 145 -31.49 -33.41 -6.16
C SER A 145 -32.55 -32.52 -5.54
N LEU A 146 -32.80 -31.37 -6.12
CA LEU A 146 -33.71 -30.36 -5.66
C LEU A 146 -35.13 -30.68 -6.16
N SER A 147 -36.12 -30.67 -5.26
CA SER A 147 -37.52 -30.82 -5.64
C SER A 147 -38.19 -29.45 -5.83
N GLY A 148 -39.09 -29.36 -6.82
CA GLY A 148 -39.88 -28.14 -7.05
C GLY A 148 -39.10 -26.97 -7.62
N VAL A 149 -37.94 -27.21 -8.25
CA VAL A 149 -37.15 -26.24 -9.00
C VAL A 149 -37.06 -26.65 -10.46
N LYS A 150 -36.88 -25.65 -11.34
CA LYS A 150 -36.71 -25.87 -12.80
C LYS A 150 -35.25 -25.78 -13.18
N ASP A 151 -34.87 -26.54 -14.18
CA ASP A 151 -33.53 -26.38 -14.77
C ASP A 151 -33.40 -24.99 -15.37
N GLY A 152 -32.27 -24.33 -15.08
CA GLY A 152 -32.03 -22.95 -15.45
C GLY A 152 -32.56 -21.88 -14.47
N GLU A 153 -33.34 -22.25 -13.47
CA GLU A 153 -33.78 -21.36 -12.39
C GLU A 153 -32.57 -20.85 -11.57
N ILE A 154 -32.65 -19.62 -11.07
CA ILE A 154 -31.62 -19.07 -10.17
C ILE A 154 -32.10 -19.22 -8.74
N LEU A 155 -31.32 -19.91 -7.95
CA LEU A 155 -31.48 -20.01 -6.51
C LEU A 155 -30.43 -19.17 -5.80
N TYR A 156 -30.77 -18.60 -4.65
CA TYR A 156 -29.87 -17.80 -3.84
C TYR A 156 -29.38 -18.61 -2.66
N ILE A 157 -28.06 -18.62 -2.48
CA ILE A 157 -27.42 -19.24 -1.33
C ILE A 157 -27.09 -18.19 -0.26
N SER A 158 -27.17 -18.57 1.01
CA SER A 158 -26.63 -17.78 2.11
C SER A 158 -25.11 -17.72 2.04
N GLY A 159 -24.49 -16.75 2.73
CA GLY A 159 -23.06 -16.80 3.00
C GLY A 159 -22.71 -18.00 3.88
N TYR A 160 -21.53 -18.57 3.67
CA TYR A 160 -21.01 -19.68 4.48
C TYR A 160 -19.48 -19.64 4.54
N ALA A 161 -18.90 -20.23 5.60
CA ALA A 161 -17.47 -20.38 5.75
C ALA A 161 -16.95 -21.63 5.03
N TYR A 162 -15.74 -21.55 4.49
CA TYR A 162 -14.99 -22.69 3.97
C TYR A 162 -13.53 -22.61 4.42
N GLU A 163 -12.85 -23.74 4.46
CA GLU A 163 -11.44 -23.80 4.83
C GLU A 163 -10.56 -23.48 3.61
N SER A 164 -9.73 -22.46 3.74
CA SER A 164 -8.69 -22.11 2.75
C SER A 164 -7.34 -22.49 3.33
N SER A 165 -6.57 -23.34 2.65
CA SER A 165 -5.29 -23.85 3.13
C SER A 165 -4.15 -23.76 2.12
N THR A 166 -4.47 -23.54 0.83
CA THR A 166 -3.50 -23.50 -0.25
C THR A 166 -3.60 -22.21 -1.04
N ASP A 167 -2.47 -21.71 -1.52
CA ASP A 167 -2.35 -20.51 -2.37
C ASP A 167 -2.95 -19.24 -1.74
N ASN A 168 -3.13 -19.23 -0.42
CA ASN A 168 -3.59 -18.05 0.30
C ASN A 168 -2.42 -17.28 0.91
N MET A 169 -2.67 -15.98 1.14
CA MET A 169 -1.79 -15.08 1.89
C MET A 169 -2.60 -14.47 3.03
N VAL A 170 -2.09 -14.58 4.23
CA VAL A 170 -2.73 -14.08 5.44
C VAL A 170 -1.86 -13.01 6.08
N MET A 171 -2.43 -11.85 6.33
CA MET A 171 -1.84 -10.76 7.10
C MET A 171 -2.71 -10.55 8.35
N ASN A 172 -2.11 -10.63 9.52
CA ASN A 172 -2.83 -10.42 10.77
C ASN A 172 -2.91 -8.93 11.09
N ILE A 173 -4.08 -8.42 11.37
CA ILE A 173 -4.28 -7.07 11.89
C ILE A 173 -4.28 -7.17 13.42
N ALA A 174 -3.15 -6.85 14.04
CA ALA A 174 -2.99 -6.90 15.49
C ALA A 174 -3.14 -5.49 16.08
N SER A 175 -3.71 -5.40 17.27
CA SER A 175 -3.93 -4.11 17.96
C SER A 175 -2.68 -3.54 18.63
N ASP A 176 -1.63 -4.34 18.76
CA ASP A 176 -0.40 -4.06 19.49
C ASP A 176 0.86 -4.08 18.61
N LYS A 177 0.70 -4.24 17.30
CA LYS A 177 1.81 -4.24 16.34
C LYS A 177 1.78 -2.98 15.49
N PHE A 178 2.93 -2.36 15.36
CA PHE A 178 3.14 -1.14 14.60
C PHE A 178 4.22 -1.36 13.55
N ALA A 179 4.19 -0.53 12.51
CA ALA A 179 5.22 -0.54 11.49
C ALA A 179 6.62 -0.29 12.09
N GLY A 180 7.62 -1.01 11.59
CA GLY A 180 9.02 -0.78 11.94
C GLY A 180 9.59 0.46 11.26
N SER A 181 10.88 0.74 11.50
CA SER A 181 11.63 1.76 10.77
C SER A 181 12.39 1.14 9.60
N PHE A 182 12.63 1.93 8.56
CA PHE A 182 13.30 1.51 7.34
C PHE A 182 14.37 2.53 6.94
N LYS A 183 15.39 2.08 6.23
CA LYS A 183 16.20 2.95 5.38
C LYS A 183 15.44 3.14 4.06
N MET A 184 15.33 4.37 3.57
CA MET A 184 14.62 4.67 2.32
C MET A 184 15.60 5.23 1.29
N ILE A 185 15.48 4.75 0.07
CA ILE A 185 16.21 5.25 -1.09
C ILE A 185 15.18 5.60 -2.16
N LEU A 186 15.23 6.85 -2.63
CA LEU A 186 14.47 7.34 -3.78
C LEU A 186 15.46 7.53 -4.92
N ASP A 187 15.25 6.88 -6.05
CA ASP A 187 16.13 6.91 -7.23
C ASP A 187 15.39 7.58 -8.39
N GLU A 188 15.89 8.75 -8.82
CA GLU A 188 15.30 9.60 -9.85
C GLU A 188 16.25 9.71 -11.04
N GLN A 189 15.70 9.69 -12.24
CA GLN A 189 16.46 9.95 -13.46
C GLN A 189 16.56 11.46 -13.73
N VAL A 190 17.75 11.93 -14.06
CA VAL A 190 18.02 13.32 -14.42
C VAL A 190 18.22 13.41 -15.92
N PHE A 191 17.51 14.33 -16.55
CA PHE A 191 17.51 14.52 -17.99
C PHE A 191 18.16 15.85 -18.37
N ASN A 192 18.81 15.90 -19.53
CA ASN A 192 19.26 17.15 -20.17
C ASN A 192 18.12 17.79 -21.01
N ALA A 193 18.44 18.93 -21.65
CA ALA A 193 17.48 19.62 -22.51
C ALA A 193 17.04 18.82 -23.75
N ASP A 194 17.82 17.82 -24.15
CA ASP A 194 17.55 16.95 -25.29
C ASP A 194 16.83 15.62 -24.84
N MET A 195 16.34 15.58 -23.61
CA MET A 195 15.62 14.43 -23.03
C MET A 195 16.46 13.15 -22.90
N GLN A 196 17.78 13.29 -22.85
CA GLN A 196 18.69 12.17 -22.57
C GLN A 196 18.93 12.07 -21.07
N ILE A 197 18.98 10.84 -20.56
CA ILE A 197 19.35 10.59 -19.17
C ILE A 197 20.84 10.86 -19.03
N ILE A 198 21.22 11.78 -18.14
CA ILE A 198 22.61 12.18 -17.90
C ILE A 198 23.12 11.75 -16.54
N ALA A 199 22.22 11.47 -15.62
CA ALA A 199 22.57 11.06 -14.27
C ALA A 199 21.40 10.39 -13.56
N ARG A 200 21.70 9.78 -12.41
CA ARG A 200 20.73 9.35 -11.40
C ARG A 200 20.93 10.17 -10.14
N LYS A 201 19.84 10.66 -9.59
CA LYS A 201 19.80 11.34 -8.29
C LYS A 201 19.20 10.41 -7.27
N GLN A 202 19.98 10.02 -6.28
CA GLN A 202 19.52 9.18 -5.16
C GLN A 202 19.37 10.02 -3.90
N THR A 203 18.18 10.05 -3.35
CA THR A 203 17.92 10.60 -2.01
C THR A 203 17.84 9.45 -1.02
N VAL A 204 18.79 9.39 -0.10
CA VAL A 204 18.92 8.31 0.87
C VAL A 204 18.62 8.85 2.26
N PHE A 205 17.59 8.32 2.91
CA PHE A 205 17.29 8.56 4.32
C PHE A 205 17.71 7.35 5.15
N HIS A 206 18.50 7.61 6.21
CA HIS A 206 19.01 6.54 7.07
C HIS A 206 17.91 5.84 7.84
N LYS A 207 16.88 6.61 8.25
CA LYS A 207 15.74 6.09 8.98
C LYS A 207 14.47 6.84 8.62
N VAL A 208 13.47 6.11 8.18
CA VAL A 208 12.10 6.59 8.02
C VAL A 208 11.16 5.72 8.85
N ILE A 209 10.14 6.33 9.39
CA ILE A 209 9.09 5.66 10.16
C ILE A 209 7.79 5.87 9.39
N PRO A 210 7.10 4.79 8.98
CA PRO A 210 5.79 4.93 8.36
C PRO A 210 4.83 5.64 9.32
N ASN A 211 4.05 6.58 8.82
CA ASN A 211 2.96 7.12 9.59
C ASN A 211 1.88 6.03 9.69
N ASP A 212 1.36 5.77 10.89
CA ASP A 212 0.45 4.66 11.19
C ASP A 212 -0.94 4.80 10.53
N SER A 213 -1.13 5.81 9.69
CA SER A 213 -2.37 6.03 8.96
C SER A 213 -2.17 5.79 7.46
N PHE A 214 -2.94 4.87 6.91
CA PHE A 214 -3.07 4.69 5.47
C PHE A 214 -4.53 4.39 5.13
N THR A 215 -4.93 4.68 3.91
CA THR A 215 -6.29 4.48 3.44
C THR A 215 -6.30 3.53 2.25
N LEU A 216 -7.15 2.51 2.32
CA LEU A 216 -7.44 1.61 1.21
C LEU A 216 -8.84 1.94 0.69
N ASP A 217 -8.92 2.65 -0.42
CA ASP A 217 -10.20 3.06 -1.00
C ASP A 217 -10.79 2.00 -1.92
N GLY A 218 -12.09 1.80 -1.78
CA GLY A 218 -12.91 1.00 -2.67
C GLY A 218 -13.95 1.87 -3.38
N SER A 219 -14.08 1.76 -4.71
CA SER A 219 -15.15 2.43 -5.45
C SER A 219 -15.80 1.47 -6.44
N ALA A 220 -17.08 1.70 -6.75
CA ALA A 220 -17.81 0.91 -7.74
C ALA A 220 -17.34 1.19 -9.18
N GLU A 221 -16.73 2.35 -9.41
CA GLU A 221 -16.18 2.72 -10.70
C GLU A 221 -14.84 2.04 -10.96
N ARG A 222 -14.63 1.62 -12.21
CA ARG A 222 -13.33 1.11 -12.67
C ARG A 222 -12.42 2.30 -13.00
N ALA A 223 -11.98 2.99 -11.95
CA ALA A 223 -11.02 4.06 -12.05
C ALA A 223 -9.66 3.61 -11.51
N GLU A 224 -8.61 4.33 -11.90
CA GLU A 224 -7.29 4.18 -11.30
C GLU A 224 -7.38 4.43 -9.79
N LYS A 225 -6.83 3.53 -9.01
CA LYS A 225 -6.75 3.64 -7.56
C LYS A 225 -5.29 3.70 -7.16
N THR A 226 -4.97 4.66 -6.32
CA THR A 226 -3.64 4.79 -5.73
C THR A 226 -3.71 4.50 -4.25
N THR A 227 -2.64 3.94 -3.71
CA THR A 227 -2.43 3.84 -2.27
C THR A 227 -1.34 4.82 -1.89
N SER A 228 -1.62 5.68 -0.92
CA SER A 228 -0.67 6.67 -0.42
C SER A 228 -0.03 6.16 0.87
N TYR A 229 1.29 6.26 0.94
CA TYR A 229 2.09 5.92 2.11
C TYR A 229 2.92 7.13 2.51
N THR A 230 2.81 7.56 3.75
CA THR A 230 3.56 8.70 4.30
C THR A 230 4.54 8.22 5.36
N PHE A 231 5.75 8.75 5.29
CA PHE A 231 6.85 8.41 6.18
C PHE A 231 7.41 9.69 6.81
N THR A 232 7.72 9.62 8.09
CA THR A 232 8.46 10.67 8.80
C THR A 232 9.93 10.27 8.87
N VAL A 233 10.81 11.17 8.45
CA VAL A 233 12.27 10.97 8.54
C VAL A 233 12.71 11.21 9.97
N ALA A 234 13.43 10.25 10.54
CA ALA A 234 13.96 10.30 11.89
C ALA A 234 15.48 10.18 11.89
N LEU A 235 16.11 10.66 12.96
CA LEU A 235 17.54 10.48 13.15
C LEU A 235 17.83 9.02 13.55
N GLU A 236 18.73 8.39 12.84
CA GLU A 236 19.22 7.05 13.22
C GLU A 236 20.22 7.20 14.38
N PRO A 237 20.10 6.42 15.45
CA PRO A 237 21.06 6.46 16.55
C PRO A 237 22.50 6.28 16.09
N GLY A 238 23.37 7.24 16.43
CA GLY A 238 24.78 7.24 16.04
C GLY A 238 25.09 7.94 14.72
N GLN A 239 24.08 8.47 14.02
CA GLN A 239 24.24 9.33 12.85
C GLN A 239 24.07 10.80 13.24
N GLU A 240 24.77 11.71 12.56
CA GLU A 240 24.59 13.17 12.71
C GLU A 240 23.60 13.72 11.68
N ASP A 241 23.44 13.02 10.56
CA ASP A 241 22.60 13.42 9.43
C ASP A 241 21.36 12.52 9.30
N LEU A 242 20.26 13.10 8.85
CA LEU A 242 19.01 12.38 8.53
C LEU A 242 19.15 11.53 7.26
N GLY A 243 20.09 11.90 6.39
CA GLY A 243 20.33 11.28 5.11
C GLY A 243 21.15 12.16 4.19
N TYR A 244 21.31 11.74 2.95
CA TYR A 244 22.08 12.49 1.94
C TYR A 244 21.45 12.39 0.55
N VAL A 245 21.84 13.32 -0.32
CA VAL A 245 21.51 13.27 -1.74
C VAL A 245 22.79 12.97 -2.50
N LEU A 246 22.75 11.92 -3.32
CA LEU A 246 23.84 11.49 -4.17
C LEU A 246 23.46 11.72 -5.63
N TYR A 247 24.35 12.30 -6.38
CA TYR A 247 24.24 12.49 -7.82
C TYR A 247 25.26 11.57 -8.50
N VAL A 248 24.79 10.63 -9.31
CA VAL A 248 25.62 9.66 -10.01
C VAL A 248 25.50 9.93 -11.50
N PRO A 249 26.54 10.52 -12.13
CA PRO A 249 26.56 10.66 -13.59
C PRO A 249 26.44 9.30 -14.26
N GLU A 250 25.69 9.21 -15.35
CA GLU A 250 25.69 8.01 -16.18
C GLU A 250 27.03 7.91 -16.91
N ALA A 251 27.62 6.72 -16.92
CA ALA A 251 28.87 6.48 -17.65
C ALA A 251 28.57 6.55 -19.15
N GLU A 252 29.38 7.30 -19.88
CA GLU A 252 29.38 7.37 -21.36
C GLU A 252 29.62 5.99 -22.00
#